data_a6042e783261b14d62bc80031788ac5a
#
_entry.id   a6042e783261b14d62bc80031788ac5a
#
_cell.length_a   1.000
_cell.length_b   1.000
_cell.length_c   1.000
_cell.angle_alpha   90.00
_cell.angle_beta   90.00
_cell.angle_gamma   90.00
#
_symmetry.space_group_name_H-M   'P 1'
#
loop_
_entity.id
_entity.type
_entity.pdbx_description
1 polymer ?
#
loop_
_entity_poly.entity_id
_entity_poly.type
_entity_poly.pdbx_seq_one_letter_code
_entity_poly.pdbx_strand_id
1 'polypeptide(L)'
;MSFCVYGTDVALCNNEHVVIHNIENGAENTIRLPDLQTEKKIDSHNNANIESFHAITNVTFSNDGKYFFVCTNRKQLCLYERKNRNLLSNRTLARAASKVQFTRSNDIVVADKAGDAYLFSSSRSDRGILLLGHLSMMLDVLVTENEKYIITTDRDEKIRVSMFPNSYNIVSYCLGHTKFVTNILELPHDKTVLVSCGGDGVFILWDYEIGKELLSVDFCNKIPKRDIEKFNQQLQDYHLDESVEILPVKHLRLSALDGTSSLAVMSFYNNSLLLVYIISGTVKLQFEITYVQSIVIDDEPLECHLYKDNLWVLSELGFKVYEFKENNFIPNDKINCKLSQLNNLWKTLRNDSIKQNLFPILYKRKYDNVQEYLERKKTRLANITE
;
A
#
# COMPACT_ATOMS: atom_id res chain seq x y z
N MET A 1 2.22 -9.15 2.83
CA MET A 1 2.50 -9.94 1.62
C MET A 1 2.02 -9.15 0.45
N SER A 2 2.69 -9.26 -0.68
CA SER A 2 2.39 -8.46 -1.86
C SER A 2 2.45 -9.35 -3.09
N PHE A 3 1.59 -9.09 -4.04
CA PHE A 3 1.69 -9.62 -5.38
C PHE A 3 1.45 -8.50 -6.38
N CYS A 4 1.87 -8.69 -7.61
CA CYS A 4 1.52 -7.80 -8.70
C CYS A 4 1.36 -8.59 -10.00
N VAL A 5 0.59 -8.03 -10.93
CA VAL A 5 0.27 -8.63 -12.22
C VAL A 5 0.72 -7.70 -13.34
N TYR A 6 1.38 -8.26 -14.34
CA TYR A 6 1.69 -7.56 -15.58
C TYR A 6 1.60 -8.52 -16.77
N GLY A 7 0.69 -8.28 -17.69
CA GLY A 7 0.41 -9.20 -18.79
C GLY A 7 -0.11 -10.53 -18.27
N THR A 8 0.66 -11.59 -18.52
CA THR A 8 0.39 -12.96 -18.04
C THR A 8 1.25 -13.36 -16.85
N ASP A 9 2.15 -12.48 -16.42
CA ASP A 9 3.06 -12.74 -15.31
C ASP A 9 2.44 -12.27 -13.99
N VAL A 10 2.45 -13.14 -13.00
CA VAL A 10 2.08 -12.86 -11.61
C VAL A 10 3.33 -13.00 -10.76
N ALA A 11 3.80 -11.91 -10.18
CA ALA A 11 4.87 -11.92 -9.20
C ALA A 11 4.26 -12.09 -7.81
N LEU A 12 4.71 -13.12 -7.11
CA LEU A 12 4.27 -13.48 -5.77
C LEU A 12 5.50 -13.58 -4.87
N CYS A 13 5.41 -13.09 -3.64
CA CYS A 13 6.53 -13.14 -2.71
C CYS A 13 6.20 -13.85 -1.40
N ASN A 14 7.20 -14.53 -0.87
CA ASN A 14 7.27 -14.96 0.52
C ASN A 14 8.36 -14.18 1.26
N ASN A 15 8.85 -14.72 2.37
CA ASN A 15 9.86 -14.04 3.19
C ASN A 15 11.16 -13.73 2.44
N GLU A 16 11.67 -14.67 1.62
CA GLU A 16 13.02 -14.58 1.04
C GLU A 16 13.05 -14.67 -0.48
N HIS A 17 11.93 -15.07 -1.10
CA HIS A 17 11.90 -15.37 -2.53
C HIS A 17 10.76 -14.61 -3.22
N VAL A 18 11.02 -14.23 -4.46
CA VAL A 18 9.98 -13.79 -5.39
C VAL A 18 9.80 -14.89 -6.42
N VAL A 19 8.57 -15.35 -6.61
CA VAL A 19 8.22 -16.28 -7.66
C VAL A 19 7.43 -15.56 -8.73
N ILE A 20 7.91 -15.58 -9.96
CA ILE A 20 7.17 -15.07 -11.12
C ILE A 20 6.57 -16.28 -11.83
N HIS A 21 5.24 -16.36 -11.79
CA HIS A 21 4.46 -17.43 -12.42
C HIS A 21 3.73 -16.87 -13.65
N ASN A 22 3.85 -17.53 -14.77
CA ASN A 22 3.13 -17.19 -15.99
C ASN A 22 1.86 -18.04 -16.10
N ILE A 23 0.69 -17.39 -16.09
CA ILE A 23 -0.63 -18.05 -16.04
C ILE A 23 -1.03 -18.76 -17.34
N GLU A 24 -0.36 -18.49 -18.47
CA GLU A 24 -0.69 -19.12 -19.75
C GLU A 24 0.08 -20.40 -19.98
N ASN A 25 1.38 -20.40 -19.70
CA ASN A 25 2.25 -21.55 -19.97
C ASN A 25 2.70 -22.29 -18.70
N GLY A 26 2.31 -21.82 -17.50
CA GLY A 26 2.67 -22.41 -16.22
C GLY A 26 4.16 -22.30 -15.86
N ALA A 27 4.93 -21.49 -16.59
CA ALA A 27 6.35 -21.30 -16.29
C ALA A 27 6.55 -20.59 -14.96
N GLU A 28 7.40 -21.14 -14.12
CA GLU A 28 7.76 -20.60 -12.82
C GLU A 28 9.24 -20.22 -12.77
N ASN A 29 9.51 -19.10 -12.16
CA ASN A 29 10.87 -18.61 -11.93
C ASN A 29 10.99 -18.06 -10.53
N THR A 30 11.83 -18.69 -9.74
CA THR A 30 12.12 -18.26 -8.36
C THR A 30 13.37 -17.40 -8.35
N ILE A 31 13.27 -16.22 -7.75
CA ILE A 31 14.35 -15.28 -7.55
C ILE A 31 14.64 -15.22 -6.06
N ARG A 32 15.84 -15.65 -5.67
CA ARG A 32 16.32 -15.45 -4.31
C ARG A 32 16.92 -14.05 -4.20
N LEU A 33 16.59 -13.36 -3.11
CA LEU A 33 17.16 -12.04 -2.85
C LEU A 33 18.67 -12.15 -2.59
N PRO A 34 19.46 -11.16 -3.05
CA PRO A 34 20.87 -11.08 -2.73
C PRO A 34 21.07 -10.80 -1.24
N ASP A 35 22.23 -11.15 -0.72
CA ASP A 35 22.60 -10.85 0.64
C ASP A 35 22.53 -9.33 0.92
N LEU A 36 22.19 -8.98 2.16
CA LEU A 36 22.20 -7.60 2.62
C LEU A 36 23.63 -7.05 2.52
N GLN A 37 23.77 -5.91 1.88
CA GLN A 37 25.03 -5.16 1.93
C GLN A 37 25.17 -4.55 3.32
N THR A 38 25.79 -5.27 4.25
CA THR A 38 26.08 -4.78 5.59
C THR A 38 27.22 -3.75 5.53
N GLU A 39 26.87 -2.47 5.60
CA GLU A 39 27.85 -1.47 6.05
C GLU A 39 28.03 -1.68 7.56
N LYS A 40 29.22 -2.19 7.94
CA LYS A 40 29.82 -2.27 9.29
C LYS A 40 28.95 -2.79 10.45
N LYS A 41 29.52 -3.73 11.19
CA LYS A 41 29.06 -4.27 12.47
C LYS A 41 28.39 -3.20 13.35
N ILE A 42 27.08 -3.34 13.53
CA ILE A 42 26.33 -2.61 14.55
C ILE A 42 26.70 -3.23 15.89
N ASP A 43 27.17 -2.39 16.81
CA ASP A 43 27.53 -2.76 18.16
C ASP A 43 26.46 -3.63 18.84
N SER A 44 26.92 -4.75 19.38
CA SER A 44 26.14 -5.91 19.83
C SER A 44 25.41 -5.74 21.17
N HIS A 45 25.14 -4.54 21.67
CA HIS A 45 24.66 -4.38 23.05
C HIS A 45 23.19 -3.99 23.26
N ASN A 46 22.35 -3.82 22.23
CA ASN A 46 20.93 -3.45 22.45
C ASN A 46 19.90 -4.13 21.53
N ASN A 47 20.15 -5.33 21.03
CA ASN A 47 19.29 -5.95 20.02
C ASN A 47 18.64 -7.28 20.44
N ALA A 48 18.01 -7.33 21.60
CA ALA A 48 17.28 -8.54 22.04
C ALA A 48 15.92 -8.78 21.36
N ASN A 49 15.41 -7.85 20.52
CA ASN A 49 14.11 -7.98 19.85
C ASN A 49 14.09 -7.46 18.40
N ILE A 50 15.19 -7.57 17.67
CA ILE A 50 15.15 -7.31 16.22
C ILE A 50 14.58 -8.56 15.56
N GLU A 51 13.49 -8.37 14.83
CA GLU A 51 12.79 -9.37 14.02
C GLU A 51 13.81 -10.33 13.38
N SER A 52 13.82 -11.56 13.83
CA SER A 52 14.75 -12.60 13.35
C SER A 52 14.49 -13.00 11.90
N PHE A 53 13.42 -12.49 11.30
CA PHE A 53 12.93 -12.89 9.99
C PHE A 53 13.12 -11.79 8.94
N HIS A 54 13.67 -12.19 7.79
CA HIS A 54 13.73 -11.37 6.58
C HIS A 54 12.43 -11.57 5.80
N ALA A 55 11.66 -10.53 5.59
CA ALA A 55 10.39 -10.61 4.87
C ALA A 55 10.31 -9.58 3.75
N ILE A 56 9.89 -10.04 2.57
CA ILE A 56 9.55 -9.15 1.47
C ILE A 56 8.24 -8.43 1.81
N THR A 57 8.25 -7.11 1.74
CA THR A 57 7.09 -6.26 2.04
C THR A 57 6.36 -5.82 0.80
N ASN A 58 7.09 -5.56 -0.29
CA ASN A 58 6.52 -5.06 -1.54
C ASN A 58 7.21 -5.68 -2.75
N VAL A 59 6.41 -6.03 -3.76
CA VAL A 59 6.85 -6.32 -5.12
C VAL A 59 5.93 -5.59 -6.09
N THR A 60 6.51 -4.92 -7.08
CA THR A 60 5.73 -4.18 -8.09
C THR A 60 6.47 -4.14 -9.42
N PHE A 61 5.74 -4.30 -10.52
CA PHE A 61 6.23 -4.06 -11.86
C PHE A 61 6.20 -2.57 -12.20
N SER A 62 7.14 -2.12 -13.03
CA SER A 62 7.07 -0.79 -13.63
C SER A 62 5.89 -0.68 -14.60
N ASN A 63 5.40 0.54 -14.83
CA ASN A 63 4.24 0.80 -15.68
C ASN A 63 4.44 0.30 -17.12
N ASP A 64 5.67 0.37 -17.64
CA ASP A 64 6.04 -0.13 -18.97
C ASP A 64 6.42 -1.62 -18.96
N GLY A 65 6.40 -2.27 -17.79
CA GLY A 65 6.73 -3.68 -17.61
C GLY A 65 8.17 -4.06 -17.88
N LYS A 66 9.10 -3.11 -17.93
CA LYS A 66 10.53 -3.41 -18.13
C LYS A 66 11.21 -3.90 -16.87
N TYR A 67 10.80 -3.36 -15.73
CA TYR A 67 11.44 -3.56 -14.44
C TYR A 67 10.46 -4.09 -13.41
N PHE A 68 10.99 -4.62 -12.33
CA PHE A 68 10.27 -4.78 -11.07
C PHE A 68 11.22 -4.53 -9.91
N PHE A 69 10.69 -4.03 -8.83
CA PHE A 69 11.44 -3.90 -7.58
C PHE A 69 10.90 -4.84 -6.51
N VAL A 70 11.76 -5.11 -5.53
CA VAL A 70 11.44 -5.86 -4.32
C VAL A 70 11.96 -5.09 -3.13
N CYS A 71 11.09 -4.83 -2.15
CA CYS A 71 11.46 -4.24 -0.86
C CYS A 71 11.30 -5.23 0.27
N THR A 72 12.13 -5.08 1.32
CA THR A 72 12.09 -5.93 2.50
C THR A 72 11.96 -5.11 3.79
N ASN A 73 11.50 -5.77 4.87
CA ASN A 73 11.46 -5.20 6.22
C ASN A 73 12.87 -4.88 6.77
N ARG A 74 13.93 -5.48 6.22
CA ARG A 74 15.34 -5.20 6.54
C ARG A 74 15.95 -4.09 5.71
N LYS A 75 15.15 -3.13 5.24
CA LYS A 75 15.60 -1.93 4.52
C LYS A 75 16.32 -2.21 3.21
N GLN A 76 16.02 -3.31 2.55
CA GLN A 76 16.59 -3.66 1.26
C GLN A 76 15.64 -3.26 0.14
N LEU A 77 16.19 -2.65 -0.92
CA LEU A 77 15.52 -2.34 -2.18
C LEU A 77 16.31 -2.93 -3.33
N CYS A 78 15.76 -3.94 -3.98
CA CYS A 78 16.33 -4.58 -5.16
C CYS A 78 15.56 -4.20 -6.40
N LEU A 79 16.25 -3.79 -7.45
CA LEU A 79 15.69 -3.51 -8.77
C LEU A 79 16.15 -4.59 -9.75
N TYR A 80 15.21 -5.15 -10.49
CA TYR A 80 15.45 -6.20 -11.47
C TYR A 80 14.91 -5.81 -12.85
N GLU A 81 15.57 -6.30 -13.89
CA GLU A 81 15.02 -6.33 -15.25
C GLU A 81 13.98 -7.47 -15.33
N ARG A 82 12.76 -7.20 -15.82
CA ARG A 82 11.71 -8.21 -15.82
C ARG A 82 12.00 -9.35 -16.82
N LYS A 83 12.49 -9.02 -18.04
CA LYS A 83 12.66 -9.99 -19.12
C LYS A 83 13.70 -11.06 -18.79
N ASN A 84 14.88 -10.64 -18.35
CA ASN A 84 16.03 -11.52 -18.07
C ASN A 84 16.18 -11.81 -16.58
N ARG A 85 15.42 -11.11 -15.72
CA ARG A 85 15.47 -11.24 -14.26
C ARG A 85 16.82 -10.87 -13.64
N ASN A 86 17.62 -10.12 -14.39
CA ASN A 86 18.93 -9.65 -13.92
C ASN A 86 18.74 -8.63 -12.81
N LEU A 87 19.50 -8.77 -11.72
CA LEU A 87 19.61 -7.80 -10.67
C LEU A 87 20.36 -6.57 -11.22
N LEU A 88 19.69 -5.41 -11.22
CA LEU A 88 20.27 -4.14 -11.67
C LEU A 88 20.88 -3.36 -10.49
N SER A 89 20.23 -3.39 -9.34
CA SER A 89 20.76 -2.77 -8.13
C SER A 89 20.22 -3.43 -6.86
N ASN A 90 21.08 -3.46 -5.82
CA ASN A 90 20.75 -3.85 -4.46
C ASN A 90 21.13 -2.70 -3.53
N ARG A 91 20.18 -2.08 -2.88
CA ARG A 91 20.37 -0.84 -2.11
C ARG A 91 19.86 -1.01 -0.69
N THR A 92 20.52 -0.33 0.23
CA THR A 92 20.08 -0.24 1.61
C THR A 92 19.34 1.08 1.84
N LEU A 93 18.10 1.01 2.31
CA LEU A 93 17.28 2.14 2.69
C LEU A 93 17.67 2.68 4.06
N ALA A 94 17.45 3.97 4.31
CA ALA A 94 17.66 4.56 5.63
C ALA A 94 16.74 3.93 6.70
N ARG A 95 15.48 3.70 6.33
CA ARG A 95 14.44 3.06 7.15
C ARG A 95 13.65 2.06 6.31
N ALA A 96 12.87 1.19 6.98
CA ALA A 96 11.97 0.29 6.28
C ALA A 96 10.89 1.09 5.53
N ALA A 97 10.65 0.71 4.26
CA ALA A 97 9.65 1.36 3.44
C ALA A 97 8.22 1.14 4.00
N SER A 98 7.41 2.18 3.98
CA SER A 98 5.96 2.11 4.16
C SER A 98 5.25 1.96 2.82
N LYS A 99 5.73 2.69 1.81
CA LYS A 99 5.23 2.62 0.43
C LYS A 99 6.37 2.79 -0.56
N VAL A 100 6.24 2.14 -1.72
CA VAL A 100 7.20 2.26 -2.83
C VAL A 100 6.44 2.32 -4.14
N GLN A 101 6.87 3.18 -5.04
CA GLN A 101 6.25 3.36 -6.34
C GLN A 101 7.29 3.65 -7.42
N PHE A 102 7.02 3.18 -8.65
CA PHE A 102 7.73 3.67 -9.83
C PHE A 102 7.18 5.03 -10.27
N THR A 103 8.06 5.92 -10.69
CA THR A 103 7.69 7.09 -11.49
C THR A 103 7.46 6.68 -12.95
N ARG A 104 6.96 7.56 -13.79
CA ARG A 104 6.81 7.31 -15.22
C ARG A 104 8.13 7.04 -15.93
N SER A 105 9.19 7.72 -15.49
CA SER A 105 10.56 7.53 -15.99
C SER A 105 11.25 6.27 -15.43
N ASN A 106 10.53 5.43 -14.68
CA ASN A 106 11.02 4.22 -14.00
C ASN A 106 12.01 4.47 -12.85
N ASP A 107 12.13 5.69 -12.35
CA ASP A 107 12.79 5.92 -11.09
C ASP A 107 11.89 5.42 -9.94
N ILE A 108 12.44 5.22 -8.75
CA ILE A 108 11.72 4.62 -7.63
C ILE A 108 11.60 5.64 -6.50
N VAL A 109 10.37 5.95 -6.11
CA VAL A 109 10.09 6.76 -4.91
C VAL A 109 9.75 5.83 -3.76
N VAL A 110 10.42 6.05 -2.63
CA VAL A 110 10.25 5.29 -1.39
C VAL A 110 9.81 6.22 -0.29
N ALA A 111 8.64 5.99 0.28
CA ALA A 111 8.22 6.54 1.55
C ALA A 111 8.63 5.61 2.68
N ASP A 112 9.13 6.15 3.79
CA ASP A 112 9.55 5.34 4.91
C ASP A 112 8.68 5.52 6.17
N LYS A 113 8.84 4.63 7.12
CA LYS A 113 8.09 4.64 8.39
C LYS A 113 8.46 5.81 9.32
N ALA A 114 9.55 6.54 9.05
CA ALA A 114 9.91 7.74 9.82
C ALA A 114 9.23 9.01 9.28
N GLY A 115 8.66 8.95 8.06
CA GLY A 115 7.99 10.06 7.40
C GLY A 115 8.79 10.70 6.29
N ASP A 116 9.92 10.11 5.90
CA ASP A 116 10.77 10.63 4.83
C ASP A 116 10.45 9.98 3.48
N ALA A 117 10.55 10.74 2.39
CA ALA A 117 10.46 10.26 1.03
C ALA A 117 11.79 10.43 0.29
N TYR A 118 12.21 9.38 -0.41
CA TYR A 118 13.46 9.33 -1.16
C TYR A 118 13.23 8.97 -2.63
N LEU A 119 14.05 9.55 -3.51
CA LEU A 119 14.10 9.21 -4.94
C LEU A 119 15.36 8.37 -5.21
N PHE A 120 15.18 7.24 -5.87
CA PHE A 120 16.25 6.36 -6.33
C PHE A 120 16.21 6.27 -7.86
N SER A 121 17.32 6.60 -8.52
CA SER A 121 17.41 6.45 -9.96
C SER A 121 17.45 4.98 -10.38
N SER A 122 16.72 4.63 -11.43
CA SER A 122 16.77 3.29 -12.02
C SER A 122 18.08 3.04 -12.78
N SER A 123 18.72 4.10 -13.30
CA SER A 123 19.94 4.03 -14.13
C SER A 123 21.26 4.12 -13.34
N ARG A 124 21.20 4.58 -12.08
CA ARG A 124 22.39 4.78 -11.22
C ARG A 124 22.21 4.03 -9.92
N SER A 125 23.29 3.44 -9.39
CA SER A 125 23.30 2.77 -8.10
C SER A 125 23.57 3.72 -6.93
N ASP A 126 23.21 4.99 -7.06
CA ASP A 126 23.48 6.03 -6.08
C ASP A 126 22.63 5.86 -4.81
N ARG A 127 23.03 6.54 -3.76
CA ARG A 127 22.18 6.70 -2.54
C ARG A 127 20.93 7.47 -2.92
N GLY A 128 19.81 7.11 -2.27
CA GLY A 128 18.54 7.82 -2.48
C GLY A 128 18.66 9.31 -2.14
N ILE A 129 18.05 10.14 -2.95
CA ILE A 129 17.96 11.59 -2.74
C ILE A 129 16.75 11.84 -1.85
N LEU A 130 16.96 12.47 -0.68
CA LEU A 130 15.84 12.89 0.17
C LEU A 130 15.02 13.96 -0.56
N LEU A 131 13.75 13.69 -0.76
CA LEU A 131 12.82 14.62 -1.37
C LEU A 131 12.16 15.51 -0.30
N LEU A 132 11.45 14.92 0.63
CA LEU A 132 10.71 15.65 1.67
C LEU A 132 10.54 14.77 2.92
N GLY A 133 10.12 15.40 4.03
CA GLY A 133 9.79 14.71 5.27
C GLY A 133 8.47 15.22 5.86
N HIS A 134 7.83 14.35 6.61
CA HIS A 134 6.68 14.59 7.48
C HIS A 134 7.07 14.37 8.94
N LEU A 135 6.35 14.98 9.87
CA LEU A 135 6.53 14.75 11.31
C LEU A 135 5.89 13.45 11.80
N SER A 136 5.05 12.86 10.99
CA SER A 136 4.35 11.61 11.26
C SER A 136 4.71 10.54 10.23
N MET A 137 4.39 9.27 10.52
CA MET A 137 4.63 8.17 9.59
C MET A 137 3.90 8.41 8.27
N MET A 138 4.65 8.34 7.18
CA MET A 138 4.08 8.45 5.84
C MET A 138 3.33 7.17 5.48
N LEU A 139 2.08 7.30 5.03
CA LEU A 139 1.21 6.18 4.70
C LEU A 139 1.18 5.88 3.21
N ASP A 140 1.16 6.93 2.38
CA ASP A 140 1.20 6.78 0.94
C ASP A 140 2.02 7.88 0.27
N VAL A 141 2.55 7.59 -0.91
CA VAL A 141 3.31 8.51 -1.76
C VAL A 141 2.95 8.26 -3.22
N LEU A 142 2.74 9.33 -3.97
CA LEU A 142 2.41 9.32 -5.37
C LEU A 142 3.25 10.38 -6.10
N VAL A 143 3.92 10.01 -7.18
CA VAL A 143 4.41 10.97 -8.18
C VAL A 143 3.43 10.98 -9.33
N THR A 144 2.94 12.16 -9.69
CA THR A 144 1.95 12.32 -10.76
C THR A 144 2.48 11.82 -12.10
N GLU A 145 1.60 11.37 -12.99
CA GLU A 145 2.00 10.81 -14.29
C GLU A 145 2.79 11.79 -15.15
N ASN A 146 2.51 13.10 -15.01
CA ASN A 146 3.25 14.16 -15.67
C ASN A 146 4.59 14.51 -15.01
N GLU A 147 4.93 13.85 -13.90
CA GLU A 147 6.14 14.05 -13.09
C GLU A 147 6.36 15.51 -12.63
N LYS A 148 5.27 16.27 -12.44
CA LYS A 148 5.35 17.65 -11.93
C LYS A 148 5.23 17.71 -10.41
N TYR A 149 4.50 16.77 -9.80
CA TYR A 149 4.17 16.81 -8.39
C TYR A 149 4.48 15.49 -7.69
N ILE A 150 4.84 15.60 -6.42
CA ILE A 150 4.84 14.51 -5.47
C ILE A 150 3.76 14.78 -4.43
N ILE A 151 2.87 13.82 -4.25
CA ILE A 151 1.74 13.89 -3.33
C ILE A 151 1.95 12.86 -2.23
N THR A 152 1.81 13.27 -0.98
CA THR A 152 2.11 12.41 0.17
C THR A 152 1.03 12.53 1.23
N THR A 153 0.82 11.43 1.96
CA THR A 153 -0.10 11.36 3.09
C THR A 153 0.59 10.80 4.32
N ASP A 154 0.14 11.22 5.48
CA ASP A 154 0.61 10.74 6.76
C ASP A 154 -0.55 10.39 7.70
N ARG A 155 -0.23 10.00 8.94
CA ARG A 155 -1.25 9.71 9.97
C ARG A 155 -1.98 10.94 10.51
N ASP A 156 -1.59 12.15 10.10
CA ASP A 156 -2.14 13.41 10.59
C ASP A 156 -3.16 14.04 9.61
N GLU A 157 -3.88 13.20 8.82
CA GLU A 157 -5.06 13.55 8.02
C GLU A 157 -4.78 14.44 6.79
N LYS A 158 -3.51 14.83 6.57
CA LYS A 158 -3.13 15.78 5.53
C LYS A 158 -2.69 15.09 4.27
N ILE A 159 -3.10 15.63 3.14
CA ILE A 159 -2.52 15.33 1.84
C ILE A 159 -1.70 16.54 1.43
N ARG A 160 -0.39 16.37 1.29
CA ARG A 160 0.53 17.42 0.87
C ARG A 160 0.90 17.23 -0.59
N VAL A 161 0.77 18.30 -1.37
CA VAL A 161 1.19 18.38 -2.77
C VAL A 161 2.43 19.27 -2.86
N SER A 162 3.52 18.75 -3.40
CA SER A 162 4.78 19.47 -3.58
C SER A 162 5.26 19.34 -5.02
N MET A 163 6.10 20.25 -5.47
CA MET A 163 6.75 20.13 -6.79
C MET A 163 7.65 18.90 -6.83
N PHE A 164 7.75 18.25 -7.97
CA PHE A 164 8.69 17.17 -8.18
C PHE A 164 9.68 17.54 -9.31
N PRO A 165 10.98 17.26 -9.13
CA PRO A 165 11.64 16.70 -7.94
C PRO A 165 11.94 17.73 -6.83
N ASN A 166 11.68 19.02 -7.04
CA ASN A 166 12.00 20.13 -6.11
C ASN A 166 10.96 20.26 -5.00
N SER A 167 10.81 19.22 -4.18
CA SER A 167 9.73 18.99 -3.24
C SER A 167 9.75 19.88 -1.98
N TYR A 168 10.78 20.72 -1.81
CA TYR A 168 10.77 21.82 -0.85
C TYR A 168 9.73 22.90 -1.18
N ASN A 169 9.30 22.99 -2.44
CA ASN A 169 8.21 23.87 -2.87
C ASN A 169 6.88 23.15 -2.66
N ILE A 170 6.18 23.50 -1.59
CA ILE A 170 4.81 23.05 -1.35
C ILE A 170 3.87 23.86 -2.25
N VAL A 171 2.99 23.16 -2.97
CA VAL A 171 2.01 23.75 -3.88
C VAL A 171 0.68 23.96 -3.19
N SER A 172 0.18 22.90 -2.55
CA SER A 172 -1.11 22.91 -1.90
C SER A 172 -1.19 21.84 -0.79
N TYR A 173 -2.25 21.92 -0.02
CA TYR A 173 -2.72 20.87 0.87
C TYR A 173 -4.19 20.56 0.54
N CYS A 174 -4.52 19.27 0.38
CA CYS A 174 -5.92 18.84 0.34
C CYS A 174 -6.36 18.55 1.78
N LEU A 175 -7.22 19.39 2.33
CA LEU A 175 -7.69 19.34 3.72
C LEU A 175 -9.19 19.05 3.74
N GLY A 176 -9.60 17.97 4.40
CA GLY A 176 -11.02 17.54 4.48
C GLY A 176 -11.19 16.20 5.15
N HIS A 177 -10.18 15.32 5.08
CA HIS A 177 -10.17 14.10 5.87
C HIS A 177 -10.09 14.42 7.37
N THR A 178 -10.78 13.61 8.19
CA THR A 178 -10.81 13.76 9.66
C THR A 178 -10.03 12.67 10.39
N LYS A 179 -9.51 11.70 9.63
CA LYS A 179 -8.63 10.61 10.08
C LYS A 179 -7.49 10.43 9.07
N PHE A 180 -6.58 9.52 9.38
CA PHE A 180 -5.47 9.19 8.50
C PHE A 180 -5.91 8.77 7.08
N VAL A 181 -5.11 9.14 6.09
CA VAL A 181 -5.34 8.82 4.67
C VAL A 181 -4.40 7.70 4.25
N THR A 182 -4.95 6.53 3.95
CA THR A 182 -4.18 5.33 3.62
C THR A 182 -3.85 5.18 2.15
N ASN A 183 -4.65 5.77 1.27
CA ASN A 183 -4.50 5.60 -0.18
C ASN A 183 -4.76 6.91 -0.91
N ILE A 184 -3.87 7.23 -1.86
CA ILE A 184 -4.02 8.30 -2.84
C ILE A 184 -3.67 7.78 -4.22
N LEU A 185 -4.48 8.14 -5.22
CA LEU A 185 -4.27 7.76 -6.62
C LEU A 185 -4.73 8.89 -7.54
N GLU A 186 -4.05 9.09 -8.67
CA GLU A 186 -4.60 9.91 -9.76
C GLU A 186 -5.80 9.19 -10.39
N LEU A 187 -6.84 9.95 -10.72
CA LEU A 187 -8.00 9.41 -11.41
C LEU A 187 -7.60 8.95 -12.82
N PRO A 188 -7.83 7.68 -13.22
CA PRO A 188 -7.26 7.15 -14.45
C PRO A 188 -7.71 7.89 -15.73
N HIS A 189 -8.96 8.33 -15.81
CA HIS A 189 -9.50 9.06 -16.97
C HIS A 189 -9.29 10.58 -16.91
N ASP A 190 -8.92 11.13 -15.73
CA ASP A 190 -8.62 12.55 -15.57
C ASP A 190 -7.46 12.75 -14.58
N LYS A 191 -6.24 12.83 -15.08
CA LYS A 191 -5.01 12.92 -14.29
C LYS A 191 -4.82 14.25 -13.53
N THR A 192 -5.74 15.19 -13.70
CA THR A 192 -5.76 16.44 -12.91
C THR A 192 -6.47 16.26 -11.58
N VAL A 193 -7.12 15.11 -11.38
CA VAL A 193 -7.90 14.79 -10.19
C VAL A 193 -7.20 13.72 -9.37
N LEU A 194 -7.08 13.97 -8.06
CA LEU A 194 -6.63 13.00 -7.07
C LEU A 194 -7.84 12.36 -6.39
N VAL A 195 -7.71 11.07 -6.12
CA VAL A 195 -8.66 10.28 -5.35
C VAL A 195 -8.02 9.88 -4.04
N SER A 196 -8.72 10.04 -2.92
CA SER A 196 -8.22 9.65 -1.61
C SER A 196 -9.27 8.94 -0.76
N CYS A 197 -8.80 8.08 0.15
CA CYS A 197 -9.62 7.44 1.18
C CYS A 197 -8.73 7.00 2.36
N GLY A 198 -9.37 6.74 3.50
CA GLY A 198 -8.62 6.41 4.72
C GLY A 198 -9.46 5.81 5.84
N GLY A 199 -9.31 6.35 7.04
CA GLY A 199 -9.93 5.88 8.26
C GLY A 199 -11.23 6.59 8.66
N ASP A 200 -11.71 7.54 7.88
CA ASP A 200 -12.86 8.40 8.20
C ASP A 200 -14.15 8.04 7.44
N GLY A 201 -14.11 7.03 6.59
CA GLY A 201 -15.29 6.57 5.86
C GLY A 201 -15.68 7.40 4.65
N VAL A 202 -14.80 8.30 4.22
CA VAL A 202 -15.04 9.20 3.10
C VAL A 202 -14.11 8.89 1.93
N PHE A 203 -14.68 8.94 0.74
CA PHE A 203 -14.01 8.83 -0.54
C PHE A 203 -14.07 10.19 -1.22
N ILE A 204 -12.90 10.84 -1.43
CA ILE A 204 -12.84 12.24 -1.85
C ILE A 204 -12.10 12.38 -3.18
N LEU A 205 -12.64 13.22 -4.07
CA LEU A 205 -12.01 13.71 -5.29
C LEU A 205 -11.48 15.12 -5.06
N TRP A 206 -10.26 15.39 -5.50
CA TRP A 206 -9.57 16.68 -5.31
C TRP A 206 -9.07 17.23 -6.63
N ASP A 207 -9.22 18.53 -6.80
CA ASP A 207 -8.30 19.30 -7.62
C ASP A 207 -7.04 19.52 -6.75
N TYR A 208 -6.04 18.68 -6.95
CA TYR A 208 -4.89 18.65 -6.06
C TYR A 208 -3.92 19.83 -6.29
N GLU A 209 -3.95 20.48 -7.47
CA GLU A 209 -3.09 21.65 -7.73
C GLU A 209 -3.48 22.83 -6.85
N ILE A 210 -4.77 23.01 -6.59
CA ILE A 210 -5.27 24.08 -5.71
C ILE A 210 -5.72 23.59 -4.33
N GLY A 211 -5.69 22.28 -4.09
CA GLY A 211 -6.11 21.66 -2.83
C GLY A 211 -7.62 21.70 -2.57
N LYS A 212 -8.44 21.81 -3.64
CA LYS A 212 -9.89 21.95 -3.52
C LYS A 212 -10.60 20.60 -3.62
N GLU A 213 -11.49 20.33 -2.68
CA GLU A 213 -12.44 19.23 -2.78
C GLU A 213 -13.42 19.46 -3.96
N LEU A 214 -13.54 18.48 -4.83
CA LEU A 214 -14.45 18.48 -5.96
C LEU A 214 -15.75 17.73 -5.63
N LEU A 215 -15.61 16.57 -4.98
CA LEU A 215 -16.73 15.73 -4.58
C LEU A 215 -16.28 14.80 -3.46
N SER A 216 -17.15 14.56 -2.50
CA SER A 216 -16.97 13.53 -1.47
C SER A 216 -18.19 12.64 -1.33
N VAL A 217 -17.95 11.36 -1.03
CA VAL A 217 -18.99 10.37 -0.80
C VAL A 217 -18.68 9.58 0.46
N ASP A 218 -19.65 9.56 1.37
CA ASP A 218 -19.65 8.71 2.55
C ASP A 218 -20.09 7.28 2.17
N PHE A 219 -19.27 6.29 2.51
CA PHE A 219 -19.57 4.89 2.28
C PHE A 219 -19.98 4.12 3.56
N CYS A 220 -20.16 4.81 4.68
CA CYS A 220 -20.48 4.21 5.98
C CYS A 220 -21.74 3.33 5.92
N ASN A 221 -22.74 3.75 5.16
CA ASN A 221 -24.01 3.02 5.01
C ASN A 221 -23.91 1.72 4.18
N LYS A 222 -22.76 1.47 3.53
CA LYS A 222 -22.48 0.25 2.75
C LYS A 222 -21.78 -0.83 3.60
N ILE A 223 -21.34 -0.49 4.81
CA ILE A 223 -20.66 -1.41 5.71
C ILE A 223 -21.64 -1.89 6.78
N PRO A 224 -21.83 -3.22 6.94
CA PRO A 224 -22.70 -3.77 7.98
C PRO A 224 -22.20 -3.41 9.39
N LYS A 225 -23.10 -2.96 10.27
CA LYS A 225 -22.76 -2.58 11.66
C LYS A 225 -22.06 -3.71 12.42
N ARG A 226 -22.48 -4.97 12.22
CA ARG A 226 -21.83 -6.14 12.79
C ARG A 226 -20.34 -6.26 12.49
N ASP A 227 -19.92 -5.79 11.32
CA ASP A 227 -18.52 -5.86 10.89
C ASP A 227 -17.69 -4.79 11.60
N ILE A 228 -18.27 -3.63 11.85
CA ILE A 228 -17.67 -2.54 12.64
C ILE A 228 -17.55 -3.00 14.12
N GLU A 229 -18.57 -3.63 14.66
CA GLU A 229 -18.54 -4.17 16.04
C GLU A 229 -17.46 -5.24 16.21
N LYS A 230 -17.36 -6.17 15.25
CA LYS A 230 -16.31 -7.19 15.23
C LYS A 230 -14.90 -6.57 15.15
N PHE A 231 -14.75 -5.55 14.34
CA PHE A 231 -13.50 -4.81 14.20
C PHE A 231 -13.13 -4.11 15.53
N ASN A 232 -14.08 -3.45 16.20
CA ASN A 232 -13.85 -2.81 17.49
C ASN A 232 -13.45 -3.81 18.59
N GLN A 233 -13.98 -5.03 18.58
CA GLN A 233 -13.53 -6.09 19.47
C GLN A 233 -12.06 -6.43 19.24
N GLN A 234 -11.64 -6.54 17.97
CA GLN A 234 -10.23 -6.79 17.65
C GLN A 234 -9.31 -5.62 18.06
N LEU A 235 -9.79 -4.36 18.01
CA LEU A 235 -9.04 -3.20 18.52
C LEU A 235 -8.71 -3.34 20.00
N GLN A 236 -9.66 -3.83 20.81
CA GLN A 236 -9.45 -4.06 22.24
C GLN A 236 -8.36 -5.10 22.49
N ASP A 237 -8.27 -6.15 21.66
CA ASP A 237 -7.21 -7.16 21.75
C ASP A 237 -5.80 -6.55 21.54
N TYR A 238 -5.70 -5.44 20.79
CA TYR A 238 -4.45 -4.69 20.59
C TYR A 238 -4.20 -3.60 21.66
N HIS A 239 -5.03 -3.53 22.70
CA HIS A 239 -4.96 -2.49 23.75
C HIS A 239 -5.02 -1.06 23.18
N LEU A 240 -5.82 -0.87 22.15
CA LEU A 240 -6.11 0.43 21.58
C LEU A 240 -7.44 0.91 22.18
N ASP A 241 -7.40 1.98 22.97
CA ASP A 241 -8.57 2.57 23.65
C ASP A 241 -9.50 3.34 22.70
N GLU A 242 -9.30 3.20 21.39
CA GLU A 242 -10.15 3.86 20.40
C GLU A 242 -11.22 2.91 19.88
N SER A 243 -12.46 3.38 19.81
CA SER A 243 -13.52 2.76 19.03
C SER A 243 -13.63 3.48 17.68
N VAL A 244 -13.83 2.72 16.61
CA VAL A 244 -14.04 3.29 15.28
C VAL A 244 -15.52 3.21 14.92
N GLU A 245 -15.99 4.21 14.20
CA GLU A 245 -17.35 4.27 13.67
C GLU A 245 -17.44 3.64 12.27
N ILE A 246 -16.29 3.42 11.63
CA ILE A 246 -16.17 2.89 10.28
C ILE A 246 -14.91 2.03 10.12
N LEU A 247 -14.95 1.07 9.18
CA LEU A 247 -13.78 0.28 8.82
C LEU A 247 -12.77 1.11 8.04
N PRO A 248 -11.47 1.10 8.42
CA PRO A 248 -10.44 1.79 7.66
C PRO A 248 -10.17 1.09 6.34
N VAL A 249 -10.00 1.88 5.28
CA VAL A 249 -9.67 1.38 3.94
C VAL A 249 -8.24 0.85 3.93
N LYS A 250 -8.08 -0.39 3.45
CA LYS A 250 -6.78 -1.06 3.30
C LYS A 250 -6.19 -0.83 1.92
N HIS A 251 -6.98 -1.09 0.89
CA HIS A 251 -6.56 -0.90 -0.50
C HIS A 251 -7.61 -0.11 -1.27
N LEU A 252 -7.15 0.83 -2.07
CA LEU A 252 -7.89 1.45 -3.15
C LEU A 252 -7.24 1.08 -4.47
N ARG A 253 -8.03 0.65 -5.45
CA ARG A 253 -7.55 0.36 -6.81
C ARG A 253 -8.46 1.04 -7.81
N LEU A 254 -7.84 1.69 -8.80
CA LEU A 254 -8.54 2.39 -9.85
C LEU A 254 -8.15 1.84 -11.23
N SER A 255 -9.08 1.79 -12.17
CA SER A 255 -8.84 1.49 -13.58
C SER A 255 -9.74 2.35 -14.45
N ALA A 256 -9.25 2.85 -15.59
CA ALA A 256 -10.11 3.51 -16.55
C ALA A 256 -11.08 2.49 -17.15
N LEU A 257 -12.37 2.84 -17.25
CA LEU A 257 -13.37 2.11 -18.01
C LEU A 257 -13.43 2.65 -19.45
N ASP A 258 -13.44 3.95 -19.56
CA ASP A 258 -13.44 4.70 -20.82
C ASP A 258 -12.77 6.07 -20.65
N GLY A 259 -12.93 6.97 -21.64
CA GLY A 259 -12.33 8.31 -21.60
C GLY A 259 -12.96 9.27 -20.59
N THR A 260 -14.07 8.90 -19.94
CA THR A 260 -14.85 9.76 -19.04
C THR A 260 -15.23 9.07 -17.74
N SER A 261 -14.87 7.81 -17.57
CA SER A 261 -15.21 7.03 -16.38
C SER A 261 -14.08 6.12 -15.91
N SER A 262 -14.04 5.88 -14.63
CA SER A 262 -13.11 4.97 -13.96
C SER A 262 -13.83 4.09 -12.94
N LEU A 263 -13.33 2.88 -12.82
CA LEU A 263 -13.74 1.91 -11.82
C LEU A 263 -12.88 2.11 -10.56
N ALA A 264 -13.53 2.05 -9.40
CA ALA A 264 -12.87 2.10 -8.10
C ALA A 264 -13.26 0.88 -7.26
N VAL A 265 -12.26 0.19 -6.69
CA VAL A 265 -12.46 -0.94 -5.79
C VAL A 265 -11.74 -0.66 -4.48
N MET A 266 -12.47 -0.78 -3.37
CA MET A 266 -11.95 -0.60 -2.01
C MET A 266 -12.04 -1.90 -1.22
N SER A 267 -11.00 -2.22 -0.45
CA SER A 267 -11.00 -3.26 0.58
C SER A 267 -10.71 -2.66 1.94
N PHE A 268 -11.05 -3.38 3.00
CA PHE A 268 -10.95 -2.90 4.38
C PHE A 268 -10.03 -3.80 5.21
N TYR A 269 -9.43 -3.24 6.26
CA TYR A 269 -8.66 -4.02 7.22
C TYR A 269 -9.56 -4.99 7.99
N ASN A 270 -9.07 -6.20 8.19
CA ASN A 270 -9.71 -7.27 8.96
C ASN A 270 -11.16 -7.57 8.50
N ASN A 271 -11.46 -7.38 7.22
CA ASN A 271 -12.79 -7.58 6.67
C ASN A 271 -12.73 -8.18 5.26
N SER A 272 -13.71 -9.01 4.94
CA SER A 272 -13.82 -9.71 3.65
C SER A 272 -14.67 -8.95 2.61
N LEU A 273 -15.07 -7.72 2.90
CA LEU A 273 -15.89 -6.88 2.03
C LEU A 273 -15.04 -6.09 1.04
N LEU A 274 -15.47 -6.07 -0.21
CA LEU A 274 -15.02 -5.14 -1.23
C LEU A 274 -16.18 -4.25 -1.65
N LEU A 275 -15.96 -2.94 -1.75
CA LEU A 275 -16.93 -2.00 -2.32
C LEU A 275 -16.45 -1.57 -3.70
N VAL A 276 -17.39 -1.52 -4.64
CA VAL A 276 -17.14 -1.14 -6.03
C VAL A 276 -17.93 0.10 -6.38
N TYR A 277 -17.26 1.09 -6.97
CA TYR A 277 -17.81 2.34 -7.42
C TYR A 277 -17.39 2.64 -8.86
N ILE A 278 -18.21 3.40 -9.57
CA ILE A 278 -17.83 4.06 -10.82
C ILE A 278 -17.74 5.56 -10.54
N ILE A 279 -16.65 6.16 -10.98
CA ILE A 279 -16.43 7.60 -10.98
C ILE A 279 -16.57 8.06 -12.41
N SER A 280 -17.53 8.93 -12.68
CA SER A 280 -17.77 9.51 -14.01
C SER A 280 -17.71 11.03 -13.97
N GLY A 281 -17.43 11.64 -15.12
CA GLY A 281 -17.32 13.09 -15.25
C GLY A 281 -15.87 13.53 -15.50
N THR A 282 -15.68 14.83 -15.59
CA THR A 282 -14.37 15.49 -15.74
C THR A 282 -14.42 16.82 -15.00
N VAL A 283 -13.30 17.53 -14.83
CA VAL A 283 -13.27 18.87 -14.23
C VAL A 283 -14.21 19.86 -14.95
N LYS A 284 -14.51 19.64 -16.23
CA LYS A 284 -15.46 20.45 -17.02
C LYS A 284 -16.90 19.97 -16.91
N LEU A 285 -17.11 18.69 -16.64
CA LEU A 285 -18.41 18.05 -16.42
C LEU A 285 -18.46 17.67 -14.95
N GLN A 286 -19.60 17.89 -14.31
CA GLN A 286 -19.78 17.55 -12.90
C GLN A 286 -19.43 16.08 -12.67
N PHE A 287 -18.60 15.82 -11.62
CA PHE A 287 -18.28 14.46 -11.21
C PHE A 287 -19.47 13.78 -10.52
N GLU A 288 -19.59 12.49 -10.75
CA GLU A 288 -20.51 11.61 -10.06
C GLU A 288 -19.78 10.36 -9.60
N ILE A 289 -20.06 9.93 -8.36
CA ILE A 289 -19.57 8.68 -7.79
C ILE A 289 -20.77 7.77 -7.55
N THR A 290 -20.89 6.73 -8.35
CA THR A 290 -22.02 5.79 -8.30
C THR A 290 -21.56 4.49 -7.64
N TYR A 291 -22.28 4.07 -6.58
CA TYR A 291 -22.11 2.75 -6.00
C TYR A 291 -22.62 1.68 -6.97
N VAL A 292 -21.79 0.64 -7.19
CA VAL A 292 -22.11 -0.47 -8.10
C VAL A 292 -22.53 -1.70 -7.32
N GLN A 293 -21.62 -2.25 -6.51
CA GLN A 293 -21.88 -3.50 -5.79
C GLN A 293 -20.96 -3.67 -4.58
N SER A 294 -21.35 -4.57 -3.69
CA SER A 294 -20.50 -5.17 -2.68
C SER A 294 -20.12 -6.59 -3.10
N ILE A 295 -18.85 -6.94 -2.96
CA ILE A 295 -18.36 -8.31 -3.14
C ILE A 295 -17.92 -8.81 -1.79
N VAL A 296 -18.50 -9.91 -1.31
CA VAL A 296 -18.04 -10.58 -0.11
C VAL A 296 -17.20 -11.77 -0.56
N ILE A 297 -15.95 -11.79 -0.13
CA ILE A 297 -15.02 -12.89 -0.39
C ILE A 297 -14.93 -13.80 0.84
N ASP A 298 -14.31 -14.97 0.69
CA ASP A 298 -14.30 -15.99 1.76
C ASP A 298 -13.41 -15.58 2.95
N ASP A 299 -12.46 -14.69 2.77
CA ASP A 299 -11.52 -14.22 3.80
C ASP A 299 -11.03 -12.78 3.50
N GLU A 300 -10.35 -12.12 4.47
CA GLU A 300 -9.77 -10.80 4.27
C GLU A 300 -8.82 -10.78 3.05
N PRO A 301 -8.95 -9.81 2.13
CA PRO A 301 -8.00 -9.66 1.05
C PRO A 301 -6.64 -9.22 1.61
N LEU A 302 -5.63 -10.06 1.40
CA LEU A 302 -4.25 -9.71 1.72
C LEU A 302 -3.74 -8.62 0.79
N GLU A 303 -4.11 -8.73 -0.49
CA GLU A 303 -3.79 -7.76 -1.53
C GLU A 303 -4.82 -7.82 -2.65
N CYS A 304 -5.08 -6.69 -3.30
CA CYS A 304 -5.93 -6.58 -4.47
C CYS A 304 -5.17 -5.88 -5.60
N HIS A 305 -5.37 -6.33 -6.83
CA HIS A 305 -4.79 -5.70 -8.01
C HIS A 305 -5.84 -5.60 -9.11
N LEU A 306 -6.01 -4.40 -9.67
CA LEU A 306 -6.92 -4.16 -10.78
C LEU A 306 -6.08 -4.01 -12.06
N TYR A 307 -6.20 -4.98 -12.96
CA TYR A 307 -5.46 -5.00 -14.21
C TYR A 307 -6.41 -5.17 -15.39
N LYS A 308 -6.51 -4.15 -16.21
CA LYS A 308 -7.55 -4.05 -17.23
C LYS A 308 -8.94 -4.21 -16.57
N ASP A 309 -9.77 -5.06 -17.10
CA ASP A 309 -11.12 -5.32 -16.59
C ASP A 309 -11.17 -6.42 -15.52
N ASN A 310 -9.99 -6.90 -15.05
CA ASN A 310 -9.91 -7.98 -14.09
C ASN A 310 -9.45 -7.48 -12.72
N LEU A 311 -10.25 -7.81 -11.70
CA LEU A 311 -9.90 -7.66 -10.31
C LEU A 311 -9.30 -8.97 -9.78
N TRP A 312 -8.02 -8.92 -9.46
CA TRP A 312 -7.29 -9.99 -8.81
C TRP A 312 -7.33 -9.79 -7.32
N VAL A 313 -7.75 -10.80 -6.59
CA VAL A 313 -7.81 -10.79 -5.13
C VAL A 313 -7.02 -11.96 -4.60
N LEU A 314 -6.04 -11.67 -3.75
CA LEU A 314 -5.32 -12.66 -2.98
C LEU A 314 -5.83 -12.67 -1.54
N SER A 315 -6.28 -13.81 -1.08
CA SER A 315 -6.62 -14.07 0.32
C SER A 315 -5.75 -15.20 0.89
N GLU A 316 -5.96 -15.59 2.14
CA GLU A 316 -5.31 -16.77 2.69
C GLU A 316 -5.67 -18.05 1.94
N LEU A 317 -6.87 -18.13 1.38
CA LEU A 317 -7.34 -19.29 0.64
C LEU A 317 -6.76 -19.38 -0.77
N GLY A 318 -6.18 -18.29 -1.29
CA GLY A 318 -5.58 -18.21 -2.61
C GLY A 318 -6.10 -17.06 -3.44
N PHE A 319 -5.84 -17.15 -4.74
CA PHE A 319 -6.27 -16.18 -5.73
C PHE A 319 -7.68 -16.46 -6.23
N LYS A 320 -8.45 -15.38 -6.34
CA LYS A 320 -9.69 -15.32 -7.11
C LYS A 320 -9.63 -14.13 -8.05
N VAL A 321 -10.15 -14.30 -9.27
CA VAL A 321 -10.21 -13.26 -10.29
C VAL A 321 -11.67 -13.03 -10.69
N TYR A 322 -12.03 -11.77 -10.73
CA TYR A 322 -13.33 -11.30 -11.17
C TYR A 322 -13.15 -10.44 -12.41
N GLU A 323 -14.06 -10.54 -13.38
CA GLU A 323 -14.08 -9.73 -14.59
C GLU A 323 -15.23 -8.72 -14.50
N PHE A 324 -14.96 -7.47 -14.88
CA PHE A 324 -15.99 -6.42 -14.91
C PHE A 324 -16.77 -6.52 -16.22
N LYS A 325 -18.04 -6.86 -16.13
CA LYS A 325 -18.97 -6.99 -17.25
C LYS A 325 -20.35 -6.48 -16.85
N GLU A 326 -21.05 -5.83 -17.79
CA GLU A 326 -22.42 -5.35 -17.59
C GLU A 326 -22.59 -4.58 -16.27
N ASN A 327 -21.63 -3.70 -15.98
CA ASN A 327 -21.55 -2.90 -14.77
C ASN A 327 -21.44 -3.71 -13.46
N ASN A 328 -20.95 -4.95 -13.51
CA ASN A 328 -20.73 -5.76 -12.31
C ASN A 328 -19.45 -6.60 -12.44
N PHE A 329 -18.85 -6.91 -11.31
CA PHE A 329 -17.82 -7.94 -11.23
C PHE A 329 -18.46 -9.30 -11.08
N ILE A 330 -18.11 -10.21 -11.98
CA ILE A 330 -18.48 -11.63 -11.94
C ILE A 330 -17.20 -12.48 -11.89
N PRO A 331 -17.21 -13.69 -11.31
CA PRO A 331 -16.05 -14.58 -11.33
C PRO A 331 -15.58 -14.82 -12.76
N ASN A 332 -14.27 -14.68 -13.01
CA ASN A 332 -13.68 -14.96 -14.32
C ASN A 332 -13.26 -16.44 -14.39
N ASP A 333 -14.18 -17.30 -14.81
CA ASP A 333 -13.93 -18.75 -14.83
C ASP A 333 -12.79 -19.14 -15.79
N LYS A 334 -12.57 -18.38 -16.87
CA LYS A 334 -11.46 -18.63 -17.82
C LYS A 334 -10.09 -18.46 -17.19
N ILE A 335 -9.95 -17.48 -16.31
CA ILE A 335 -8.70 -17.28 -15.57
C ILE A 335 -8.67 -18.19 -14.36
N ASN A 336 -9.76 -18.27 -13.59
CA ASN A 336 -9.82 -19.05 -12.34
C ASN A 336 -9.49 -20.54 -12.56
N CYS A 337 -9.89 -21.15 -13.68
CA CYS A 337 -9.52 -22.52 -13.97
C CYS A 337 -8.01 -22.74 -14.18
N LYS A 338 -7.25 -21.68 -14.56
CA LYS A 338 -5.80 -21.73 -14.74
C LYS A 338 -5.00 -21.45 -13.45
N LEU A 339 -5.68 -21.02 -12.37
CA LEU A 339 -5.03 -20.62 -11.11
C LEU A 339 -4.65 -21.78 -10.20
N SER A 340 -4.94 -23.03 -10.55
CA SER A 340 -4.68 -24.20 -9.69
C SER A 340 -3.21 -24.31 -9.30
N GLN A 341 -2.29 -24.14 -10.24
CA GLN A 341 -0.85 -24.17 -9.97
C GLN A 341 -0.42 -22.98 -9.09
N LEU A 342 -0.87 -21.77 -9.43
CA LEU A 342 -0.59 -20.55 -8.65
C LEU A 342 -1.12 -20.67 -7.21
N ASN A 343 -2.31 -21.24 -7.03
CA ASN A 343 -2.90 -21.47 -5.71
C ASN A 343 -2.18 -22.54 -4.90
N ASN A 344 -1.65 -23.59 -5.56
CA ASN A 344 -0.80 -24.56 -4.90
C ASN A 344 0.54 -23.96 -4.48
N LEU A 345 1.15 -23.17 -5.34
CA LEU A 345 2.35 -22.40 -5.04
C LEU A 345 2.10 -21.48 -3.84
N TRP A 346 0.98 -20.75 -3.84
CA TRP A 346 0.59 -19.89 -2.72
C TRP A 346 0.47 -20.64 -1.39
N LYS A 347 -0.18 -21.81 -1.38
CA LYS A 347 -0.30 -22.64 -0.17
C LYS A 347 1.06 -23.02 0.41
N THR A 348 2.05 -23.28 -0.43
CA THR A 348 3.43 -23.57 0.00
C THR A 348 4.10 -22.33 0.56
N LEU A 349 4.02 -21.20 -0.17
CA LEU A 349 4.68 -19.95 0.21
C LEU A 349 4.12 -19.30 1.47
N ARG A 350 2.79 -19.39 1.70
CA ARG A 350 2.14 -18.76 2.85
C ARG A 350 2.56 -19.35 4.21
N ASN A 351 2.93 -20.63 4.26
CA ASN A 351 3.32 -21.29 5.50
C ASN A 351 4.60 -20.68 6.10
N ASP A 352 5.46 -20.13 5.22
CA ASP A 352 6.72 -19.51 5.61
C ASP A 352 6.61 -18.00 5.81
N SER A 353 5.41 -17.44 5.69
CA SER A 353 5.21 -16.00 5.68
C SER A 353 4.63 -15.46 6.98
N ILE A 354 5.24 -14.39 7.50
CA ILE A 354 4.75 -13.69 8.68
C ILE A 354 3.63 -12.73 8.26
N LYS A 355 2.49 -12.84 8.95
CA LYS A 355 1.42 -11.85 8.82
C LYS A 355 1.88 -10.54 9.46
N GLN A 356 2.25 -9.57 8.64
CA GLN A 356 2.41 -8.20 9.12
C GLN A 356 1.04 -7.54 9.19
N ASN A 357 0.49 -7.44 10.38
CA ASN A 357 -0.69 -6.63 10.59
C ASN A 357 -0.25 -5.17 10.83
N LEU A 358 -0.32 -4.33 9.79
CA LEU A 358 0.00 -2.89 9.87
C LEU A 358 -1.08 -2.09 10.59
N PHE A 359 -2.22 -2.68 10.79
CA PHE A 359 -3.39 -2.06 11.36
C PHE A 359 -3.16 -1.35 12.71
N PRO A 360 -2.48 -1.96 13.72
CA PRO A 360 -2.26 -1.27 14.99
C PRO A 360 -1.38 -0.01 14.89
N ILE A 361 -0.59 0.12 13.81
CA ILE A 361 0.32 1.25 13.60
C ILE A 361 -0.44 2.50 13.13
N LEU A 362 -1.61 2.33 12.50
CA LEU A 362 -2.43 3.43 12.01
C LEU A 362 -3.01 4.28 13.14
N TYR A 363 -3.30 3.66 14.29
CA TYR A 363 -3.88 4.33 15.44
C TYR A 363 -2.80 4.85 16.37
N LYS A 364 -2.98 6.09 16.85
CA LYS A 364 -2.07 6.70 17.84
C LYS A 364 -2.32 6.03 19.18
N ARG A 365 -1.29 5.40 19.75
CA ARG A 365 -1.36 4.94 21.14
C ARG A 365 -1.32 6.17 22.06
N LYS A 366 -2.21 6.22 23.02
CA LYS A 366 -2.07 7.15 24.13
C LYS A 366 -0.92 6.67 25.01
N TYR A 367 0.27 7.20 24.78
CA TYR A 367 1.37 7.02 25.73
C TYR A 367 1.16 7.97 26.90
N ASP A 368 0.93 7.44 28.08
CA ASP A 368 1.13 8.22 29.30
C ASP A 368 2.62 8.28 29.61
N ASN A 369 3.33 9.14 28.87
CA ASN A 369 4.76 9.37 29.05
C ASN A 369 5.13 9.77 30.50
N VAL A 370 4.18 10.27 31.27
CA VAL A 370 4.38 10.68 32.66
C VAL A 370 4.43 9.46 33.57
N GLN A 371 3.52 8.51 33.41
CA GLN A 371 3.54 7.27 34.21
C GLN A 371 4.75 6.42 33.91
N GLU A 372 5.09 6.20 32.65
CA GLU A 372 6.31 5.47 32.27
C GLU A 372 7.57 6.16 32.81
N TYR A 373 7.63 7.48 32.76
CA TYR A 373 8.76 8.23 33.33
C TYR A 373 8.84 8.05 34.85
N LEU A 374 7.71 8.11 35.55
CA LEU A 374 7.63 7.93 36.99
C LEU A 374 8.03 6.51 37.41
N GLU A 375 7.60 5.49 36.67
CA GLU A 375 8.01 4.09 36.92
C GLU A 375 9.51 3.89 36.69
N ARG A 376 10.05 4.38 35.58
CA ARG A 376 11.50 4.35 35.32
C ARG A 376 12.29 5.10 36.41
N LYS A 377 11.75 6.21 36.90
CA LYS A 377 12.37 6.98 37.99
C LYS A 377 12.31 6.23 39.31
N LYS A 378 11.20 5.58 39.66
CA LYS A 378 11.05 4.72 40.83
C LYS A 378 12.07 3.56 40.80
N THR A 379 12.18 2.87 39.67
CA THR A 379 13.10 1.74 39.49
C THR A 379 14.56 2.20 39.65
N ARG A 380 14.92 3.36 39.07
CA ARG A 380 16.29 3.93 39.26
C ARG A 380 16.58 4.32 40.68
N LEU A 381 15.61 4.87 41.40
CA LEU A 381 15.78 5.25 42.81
C LEU A 381 15.89 4.01 43.73
N ALA A 382 15.15 2.95 43.46
CA ALA A 382 15.26 1.69 44.20
C ALA A 382 16.64 1.03 44.02
N ASN A 383 17.21 1.08 42.80
CA ASN A 383 18.55 0.52 42.53
C ASN A 383 19.72 1.38 43.06
N ILE A 384 19.47 2.59 43.58
CA ILE A 384 20.50 3.44 44.21
C ILE A 384 20.49 3.27 45.73
N THR A 385 19.41 2.68 46.29
CA THR A 385 19.23 2.46 47.73
C THR A 385 19.62 1.05 48.20
N GLU A 386 20.01 0.18 47.26
CA GLU A 386 20.78 -1.06 47.51
C GLU A 386 22.27 -0.85 47.25
#